data_669282b645b66735d6769f9c634193d2
#
_entry.id   669282b645b66735d6769f9c634193d2
#
_cell.length_a   1.000
_cell.length_b   1.000
_cell.length_c   1.000
_cell.angle_alpha   90.00
_cell.angle_beta   90.00
_cell.angle_gamma   90.00
#
_symmetry.space_group_name_H-M   'P 1'
#
loop_
_entity.id
_entity.type
_entity.pdbx_description
1 polymer ?
#
loop_
_entity_poly.entity_id
_entity_poly.type
_entity_poly.pdbx_seq_one_letter_code
_entity_poly.pdbx_strand_id
1 'polypeptide(L)'
;RVCILCCGQEGKPAWEDSICAGLLVERLLLLRPGLSLGKGARTVLEAWCRAGRKLEAAMRSPHARRLREIGFSEDLDFCCRVDVTGIVPRYDPSTGLALDS
;
A
#
# COMPACT_ATOMS: atom_id res chain seq x y z
N ARG A 1 -13.66 12.75 3.24
CA ARG A 1 -13.52 11.33 3.58
C ARG A 1 -12.58 10.64 2.60
N VAL A 2 -11.69 9.81 3.12
CA VAL A 2 -10.77 9.00 2.31
C VAL A 2 -11.00 7.53 2.63
N CYS A 3 -11.00 6.69 1.60
CA CYS A 3 -11.09 5.25 1.73
C CYS A 3 -9.91 4.62 0.97
N ILE A 4 -9.19 3.71 1.60
CA ILE A 4 -8.14 2.92 0.98
C ILE A 4 -8.65 1.50 0.83
N LEU A 5 -8.69 1.00 -0.40
CA LEU A 5 -9.15 -0.35 -0.71
C LEU A 5 -7.96 -1.27 -0.89
N CYS A 6 -7.84 -2.25 0.01
CA CYS A 6 -6.87 -3.33 -0.10
C CYS A 6 -7.52 -4.51 -0.81
N CYS A 7 -6.93 -4.95 -1.92
CA CYS A 7 -7.54 -5.99 -2.76
C CYS A 7 -7.37 -7.40 -2.19
N GLY A 8 -6.34 -7.62 -1.39
CA GLY A 8 -6.06 -8.94 -0.84
C GLY A 8 -5.56 -9.94 -1.86
N GLN A 9 -5.50 -11.19 -1.45
CA GLN A 9 -5.11 -12.31 -2.30
C GLN A 9 -5.99 -13.53 -1.99
N GLU A 10 -6.63 -14.06 -3.01
CA GLU A 10 -7.51 -15.24 -2.87
C GLU A 10 -8.58 -15.07 -1.78
N GLY A 11 -9.16 -13.88 -1.67
CA GLY A 11 -10.20 -13.56 -0.70
C GLY A 11 -9.69 -13.33 0.73
N LYS A 12 -8.37 -13.25 0.94
CA LYS A 12 -7.76 -13.05 2.25
C LYS A 12 -6.95 -11.74 2.28
N PRO A 13 -6.79 -11.11 3.45
CA PRO A 13 -5.91 -9.97 3.59
C PRO A 13 -4.47 -10.30 3.16
N ALA A 14 -3.84 -9.40 2.41
CA ALA A 14 -2.45 -9.52 2.03
C ALA A 14 -1.60 -8.59 2.90
N TRP A 15 -0.49 -9.10 3.41
CA TRP A 15 0.43 -8.36 4.27
C TRP A 15 0.97 -7.10 3.60
N GLU A 16 1.38 -7.21 2.35
CA GLU A 16 1.90 -6.11 1.54
C GLU A 16 0.88 -4.99 1.37
N ASP A 17 -0.40 -5.30 1.17
CA ASP A 17 -1.47 -4.31 1.07
C ASP A 17 -1.61 -3.54 2.39
N SER A 18 -1.60 -4.26 3.51
CA SER A 18 -1.72 -3.68 4.85
C SER A 18 -0.57 -2.74 5.17
N ILE A 19 0.65 -3.11 4.83
CA ILE A 19 1.84 -2.28 5.03
C ILE A 19 1.77 -1.00 4.21
N CYS A 20 1.41 -1.12 2.93
CA CYS A 20 1.26 0.03 2.05
C CYS A 20 0.13 0.96 2.53
N ALA A 21 -1.03 0.40 2.89
CA ALA A 21 -2.14 1.16 3.42
C ALA A 21 -1.77 1.89 4.71
N GLY A 22 -1.01 1.24 5.59
CA GLY A 22 -0.52 1.84 6.84
C GLY A 22 0.38 3.04 6.60
N LEU A 23 1.29 2.95 5.63
CA LEU A 23 2.11 4.09 5.20
C LEU A 23 1.23 5.25 4.71
N LEU A 24 0.23 4.96 3.88
CA LEU A 24 -0.68 5.99 3.37
C LEU A 24 -1.47 6.65 4.50
N VAL A 25 -1.98 5.89 5.46
CA VAL A 25 -2.67 6.44 6.64
C VAL A 25 -1.74 7.35 7.43
N GLU A 26 -0.50 6.95 7.68
CA GLU A 26 0.48 7.78 8.38
C GLU A 26 0.73 9.09 7.65
N ARG A 27 0.92 9.06 6.33
CA ARG A 27 1.11 10.25 5.51
C ARG A 27 -0.11 11.19 5.54
N LEU A 28 -1.31 10.63 5.51
CA LEU A 28 -2.55 11.41 5.63
C LEU A 28 -2.65 12.11 7.00
N LEU A 29 -2.28 11.43 8.07
CA LEU A 29 -2.25 12.03 9.41
C LEU A 29 -1.23 13.15 9.53
N LEU A 30 -0.08 13.05 8.86
CA LEU A 30 0.91 14.13 8.83
C LEU A 30 0.36 15.36 8.09
N LEU A 31 -0.40 15.15 7.02
CA LEU A 31 -1.04 16.23 6.27
C LEU A 31 -2.26 16.82 7.00
N ARG A 32 -2.99 16.00 7.72
CA ARG A 32 -4.19 16.37 8.48
C ARG A 32 -4.24 15.69 9.84
N PRO A 33 -3.58 16.26 10.87
CA PRO A 33 -3.52 15.62 12.19
C PRO A 33 -4.88 15.38 12.86
N GLY A 34 -5.91 16.13 12.47
CA GLY A 34 -7.26 16.00 13.03
C GLY A 34 -8.12 14.91 12.40
N LEU A 35 -7.58 14.10 11.48
CA LEU A 35 -8.33 13.01 10.85
C LEU A 35 -8.74 11.96 11.89
N SER A 36 -10.01 11.57 11.83
CA SER A 36 -10.54 10.44 12.58
C SER A 36 -10.33 9.16 11.78
N LEU A 37 -9.76 8.14 12.43
CA LEU A 37 -9.47 6.86 11.79
C LEU A 37 -10.56 5.84 12.09
N GLY A 38 -11.06 5.17 11.06
CA GLY A 38 -11.89 3.99 11.23
C GLY A 38 -11.08 2.78 11.74
N LYS A 39 -11.78 1.71 12.07
CA LYS A 39 -11.15 0.49 12.62
C LYS A 39 -10.09 -0.09 11.67
N GLY A 40 -10.40 -0.21 10.39
CA GLY A 40 -9.46 -0.73 9.39
C GLY A 40 -8.22 0.14 9.24
N ALA A 41 -8.39 1.47 9.25
CA ALA A 41 -7.28 2.40 9.17
C ALA A 41 -6.34 2.28 10.38
N ARG A 42 -6.89 2.11 11.58
CA ARG A 42 -6.08 1.87 12.79
C ARG A 42 -5.31 0.56 12.69
N THR A 43 -5.96 -0.49 12.22
CA THR A 43 -5.35 -1.82 12.07
C THR A 43 -4.13 -1.77 11.15
N VAL A 44 -4.25 -1.15 9.99
CA VAL A 44 -3.13 -1.06 9.04
C VAL A 44 -2.04 -0.11 9.52
N LEU A 45 -2.39 0.96 10.22
CA LEU A 45 -1.41 1.84 10.84
C LEU A 45 -0.57 1.11 11.90
N GLU A 46 -1.20 0.30 12.73
CA GLU A 46 -0.50 -0.55 13.71
C GLU A 46 0.41 -1.56 13.03
N ALA A 47 -0.05 -2.18 11.95
CA ALA A 47 0.77 -3.11 11.17
C ALA A 47 2.02 -2.42 10.60
N TRP A 48 1.85 -1.23 10.05
CA TRP A 48 2.95 -0.40 9.55
C TRP A 48 3.97 -0.06 10.65
N CYS A 49 3.48 0.36 11.82
CA CYS A 49 4.35 0.65 12.96
C CYS A 49 5.11 -0.60 13.44
N ARG A 50 4.43 -1.74 13.54
CA ARG A 50 5.07 -3.02 13.93
C ARG A 50 6.08 -3.50 12.91
N ALA A 51 5.90 -3.17 11.65
CA ALA A 51 6.85 -3.46 10.58
C ALA A 51 8.09 -2.55 10.61
N GLY A 52 8.22 -1.68 11.59
CA GLY A 52 9.32 -0.74 11.72
C GLY A 52 9.27 0.42 10.73
N ARG A 53 8.10 0.68 10.14
CA ARG A 53 7.89 1.71 9.11
C ARG A 53 8.78 1.51 7.89
N LYS A 54 8.90 0.27 7.45
CA LYS A 54 9.72 -0.13 6.29
C LYS A 54 8.89 -0.95 5.32
N LEU A 55 8.83 -0.51 4.06
CA LEU A 55 8.14 -1.25 3.00
C LEU A 55 8.79 -2.61 2.73
N GLU A 56 10.09 -2.74 2.96
CA GLU A 56 10.82 -3.99 2.82
C GLU A 56 10.26 -5.12 3.71
N ALA A 57 9.51 -4.78 4.75
CA ALA A 57 8.79 -5.76 5.56
C ALA A 57 7.76 -6.55 4.73
N ALA A 58 7.20 -5.95 3.68
CA ALA A 58 6.28 -6.62 2.76
C ALA A 58 6.97 -7.75 1.97
N MET A 59 8.29 -7.68 1.80
CA MET A 59 9.08 -8.71 1.09
C MET A 59 9.15 -10.04 1.83
N ARG A 60 8.73 -10.07 3.10
CA ARG A 60 8.69 -11.31 3.90
C ARG A 60 7.39 -12.07 3.72
N SER A 61 6.43 -11.52 2.97
CA SER A 61 5.16 -12.20 2.70
C SER A 61 5.37 -13.48 1.87
N PRO A 62 4.48 -14.48 1.99
CA PRO A 62 4.52 -15.66 1.12
C PRO A 62 4.43 -15.30 -0.35
N HIS A 63 3.62 -14.29 -0.70
CA HIS A 63 3.48 -13.80 -2.06
C HIS A 63 4.79 -13.23 -2.61
N ALA A 64 5.48 -12.40 -1.85
CA ALA A 64 6.78 -11.85 -2.25
C ALA A 64 7.83 -12.96 -2.43
N ARG A 65 7.84 -13.96 -1.55
CA ARG A 65 8.70 -15.13 -1.68
C ARG A 65 8.42 -15.86 -3.00
N ARG A 66 7.16 -16.07 -3.32
CA ARG A 66 6.75 -16.71 -4.57
C ARG A 66 7.23 -15.92 -5.80
N LEU A 67 7.09 -14.61 -5.78
CA LEU A 67 7.55 -13.75 -6.86
C LEU A 67 9.08 -13.85 -7.07
N ARG A 68 9.86 -13.93 -6.00
CA ARG A 68 11.31 -14.15 -6.12
C ARG A 68 11.64 -15.49 -6.76
N GLU A 69 10.93 -16.55 -6.36
CA GLU A 69 11.14 -17.90 -6.90
C GLU A 69 10.89 -17.96 -8.40
N ILE A 70 9.95 -17.17 -8.93
CA ILE A 70 9.62 -17.14 -10.35
C ILE A 70 10.34 -16.03 -11.13
N GLY A 71 11.31 -15.32 -10.51
CA GLY A 71 12.21 -14.41 -11.21
C GLY A 71 11.85 -12.94 -11.18
N PHE A 72 10.96 -12.50 -10.28
CA PHE A 72 10.52 -11.10 -10.17
C PHE A 72 11.16 -10.33 -9.01
N SER A 73 12.38 -10.66 -8.62
CA SER A 73 13.08 -9.98 -7.52
C SER A 73 13.29 -8.48 -7.78
N GLU A 74 13.61 -8.09 -9.00
CA GLU A 74 13.80 -6.68 -9.37
C GLU A 74 12.50 -5.87 -9.22
N ASP A 75 11.36 -6.46 -9.57
CA ASP A 75 10.05 -5.82 -9.42
C ASP A 75 9.73 -5.58 -7.95
N LEU A 76 10.06 -6.51 -7.08
CA LEU A 76 9.89 -6.35 -5.63
C LEU A 76 10.74 -5.19 -5.09
N ASP A 77 11.99 -5.10 -5.50
CA ASP A 77 12.89 -4.01 -5.09
C ASP A 77 12.35 -2.66 -5.57
N PHE A 78 11.87 -2.60 -6.80
CA PHE A 78 11.25 -1.40 -7.34
C PHE A 78 10.00 -0.99 -6.57
N CYS A 79 9.12 -1.94 -6.24
CA CYS A 79 7.87 -1.68 -5.51
C CYS A 79 8.10 -1.16 -4.09
N CYS A 80 9.26 -1.40 -3.49
CA CYS A 80 9.61 -0.87 -2.18
C CYS A 80 10.17 0.55 -2.22
N ARG A 81 10.36 1.13 -3.39
CA ARG A 81 10.82 2.53 -3.51
C ARG A 81 9.67 3.49 -3.27
N VAL A 82 9.95 4.53 -2.51
CA VAL A 82 8.98 5.57 -2.14
C VAL A 82 9.30 6.85 -2.91
N ASP A 83 8.25 7.53 -3.37
CA ASP A 83 8.34 8.85 -4.00
C ASP A 83 9.25 8.90 -5.26
N VAL A 84 9.25 7.82 -6.05
CA VAL A 84 10.06 7.74 -7.28
C VAL A 84 9.37 8.37 -8.50
N THR A 85 8.09 8.72 -8.38
CA THR A 85 7.31 9.37 -9.45
C THR A 85 6.33 10.36 -8.86
N GLY A 86 6.01 11.43 -9.60
CA GLY A 86 4.95 12.36 -9.27
C GLY A 86 3.60 12.03 -9.91
N ILE A 87 3.54 10.92 -10.67
CA ILE A 87 2.31 10.53 -11.35
C ILE A 87 1.34 9.92 -10.35
N VAL A 88 0.10 10.45 -10.32
CA VAL A 88 -1.00 9.92 -9.52
C VAL A 88 -2.13 9.57 -10.48
N PRO A 89 -2.28 8.29 -10.86
CA PRO A 89 -3.35 7.88 -11.77
C PRO A 89 -4.72 8.12 -11.15
N ARG A 90 -5.63 8.65 -11.94
CA ARG A 90 -7.02 8.87 -11.52
C ARG A 90 -7.95 8.13 -12.47
N TYR A 91 -8.84 7.33 -11.92
CA TYR A 91 -9.85 6.65 -12.72
C TYR A 91 -10.91 7.64 -13.20
N ASP A 92 -11.20 7.62 -14.50
CA ASP A 92 -12.28 8.39 -15.11
C ASP A 92 -13.41 7.44 -15.49
N PRO A 93 -14.56 7.51 -14.79
CA PRO A 93 -15.70 6.62 -15.09
C PRO A 93 -16.32 6.88 -16.47
N SER A 94 -16.16 8.07 -17.06
CA SER A 94 -16.73 8.38 -18.38
C SER A 94 -16.02 7.67 -19.51
N THR A 95 -14.71 7.40 -19.37
CA THR A 95 -13.90 6.73 -20.40
C THR A 95 -13.50 5.32 -19.99
N GLY A 96 -13.59 4.99 -18.70
CA GLY A 96 -13.08 3.73 -18.16
C GLY A 96 -11.56 3.64 -18.10
N LEU A 97 -10.85 4.75 -18.28
CA LEU A 97 -9.40 4.82 -18.31
C LEU A 97 -8.82 5.43 -17.03
N ALA A 98 -7.60 5.04 -16.68
CA ALA A 98 -6.83 5.74 -15.67
C ALA A 98 -6.07 6.88 -16.34
N LEU A 99 -6.33 8.09 -15.91
CA LEU A 99 -5.72 9.29 -16.45
C LEU A 99 -4.65 9.82 -15.51
N ASP A 100 -3.63 10.43 -16.09
CA ASP A 100 -2.64 11.19 -15.35
C ASP A 100 -3.26 12.46 -14.77
N SER A 101 -2.94 12.78 -13.54
CA SER A 101 -3.53 13.95 -12.89
C SER A 101 -2.48 15.02 -12.57
#